data_4af435bc4196ce98f77231cf30a664d5
#
_entry.id   4af435bc4196ce98f77231cf30a664d5
#
_cell.length_a   1.000
_cell.length_b   1.000
_cell.length_c   1.000
_cell.angle_alpha   90.00
_cell.angle_beta   90.00
_cell.angle_gamma   90.00
#
_symmetry.space_group_name_H-M   'P 1'
#
loop_
_entity.id
_entity.type
_entity.pdbx_description
1 polymer ?
#
loop_
_entity_poly.entity_id
_entity_poly.type
_entity_poly.pdbx_seq_one_letter_code
_entity_poly.pdbx_strand_id
1 'polypeptide(L)'
;VVLLIVSLAGCTLPTPTPAKPSDPVVLELTPAVPSLPTPEPEPKEVEAPAPTLDEGARAREEAISAMDLRTKLAGLLVVTVPGMDPAVHRDFLERIPASGFLLGRNNLAGDTYAIRDLIGSIQQDQEFPLLMAVDQEGSPVARISGDQFPGARILGATSTDATAEAFLARQQLVDRAGANVNFGVVADVTGGPGAYIHSRSFSADPTVVAEHVVVALGANVDEVAQTLKHFPGHGMVFADSHRTIATSDLSFEQWQQTHAVPFAAGIGAGAEIVMTGHFRVPAVSKDPASLSDDWISIARNQLGFEGVIITDDLRMLKSSGEPAYSDLSVVAVAALVAGNDLLLTAVDPGIDPEFETYDRIMDALVVAVETGVVRVEQVNESLDRVLRLRQGLGTP
;
A
#
# COMPACT_ATOMS: atom_id res chain seq x y z
N VAL A 1 -30.80 -59.59 4.44
CA VAL A 1 -29.60 -60.38 4.75
C VAL A 1 -29.16 -61.08 3.45
N VAL A 2 -28.17 -60.56 2.76
CA VAL A 2 -27.35 -61.32 1.77
C VAL A 2 -25.94 -60.76 1.89
N LEU A 3 -25.06 -61.64 2.35
CA LEU A 3 -23.64 -61.44 2.52
C LEU A 3 -22.97 -61.75 1.18
N LEU A 4 -22.23 -60.80 0.61
CA LEU A 4 -21.41 -61.03 -0.58
C LEU A 4 -19.94 -60.99 -0.14
N ILE A 5 -19.29 -62.17 -0.19
CA ILE A 5 -17.86 -62.36 0.03
C ILE A 5 -17.16 -62.19 -1.33
N VAL A 6 -16.29 -61.16 -1.43
CA VAL A 6 -15.39 -61.00 -2.59
C VAL A 6 -13.97 -61.42 -2.17
N SER A 7 -13.50 -62.44 -2.88
CA SER A 7 -12.19 -63.07 -2.73
C SER A 7 -11.11 -62.20 -3.39
N LEU A 8 -10.06 -61.82 -2.62
CA LEU A 8 -8.88 -61.13 -3.14
C LEU A 8 -7.88 -62.16 -3.72
N ALA A 9 -7.67 -62.12 -5.02
CA ALA A 9 -6.57 -62.83 -5.68
C ALA A 9 -5.29 -61.95 -5.58
N GLY A 10 -4.26 -62.50 -4.94
CA GLY A 10 -2.96 -61.85 -4.85
C GLY A 10 -2.17 -61.93 -6.17
N CYS A 11 -1.68 -60.81 -6.63
CA CYS A 11 -0.61 -60.74 -7.65
C CYS A 11 0.73 -60.46 -6.95
N THR A 12 1.63 -61.47 -7.00
CA THR A 12 3.04 -61.34 -6.57
C THR A 12 3.85 -60.71 -7.72
N LEU A 13 4.51 -59.59 -7.43
CA LEU A 13 5.51 -58.96 -8.29
C LEU A 13 6.90 -59.63 -8.04
N PRO A 14 7.72 -59.82 -9.07
CA PRO A 14 9.04 -60.40 -8.96
C PRO A 14 10.05 -59.38 -8.36
N THR A 15 10.89 -59.86 -7.46
CA THR A 15 12.04 -59.13 -6.87
C THR A 15 13.16 -58.97 -7.89
N PRO A 16 13.82 -57.79 -7.97
CA PRO A 16 14.99 -57.63 -8.83
C PRO A 16 16.26 -58.20 -8.18
N THR A 17 17.04 -58.87 -9.00
CA THR A 17 18.36 -59.45 -8.67
C THR A 17 19.41 -58.34 -8.51
N PRO A 18 20.32 -58.40 -7.53
CA PRO A 18 21.36 -57.38 -7.33
C PRO A 18 22.47 -57.53 -8.40
N ALA A 19 22.85 -56.42 -8.98
CA ALA A 19 23.97 -56.31 -9.92
C ALA A 19 25.31 -56.34 -9.20
N LYS A 20 26.27 -57.01 -9.81
CA LYS A 20 27.63 -57.22 -9.35
C LYS A 20 28.43 -55.89 -9.41
N PRO A 21 29.28 -55.55 -8.44
CA PRO A 21 30.10 -54.36 -8.52
C PRO A 21 31.23 -54.52 -9.57
N SER A 22 31.41 -53.51 -10.40
CA SER A 22 32.53 -53.36 -11.33
C SER A 22 33.71 -52.68 -10.63
N ASP A 23 34.91 -53.18 -10.95
CA ASP A 23 36.18 -52.73 -10.41
C ASP A 23 36.54 -51.27 -10.80
N PRO A 24 37.30 -50.55 -9.93
CA PRO A 24 37.67 -49.17 -10.21
C PRO A 24 38.76 -49.08 -11.27
N VAL A 25 38.54 -48.26 -12.29
CA VAL A 25 39.55 -47.85 -13.26
C VAL A 25 40.44 -46.77 -12.64
N VAL A 26 41.69 -47.08 -12.36
CA VAL A 26 42.70 -46.10 -11.92
C VAL A 26 43.22 -45.38 -13.18
N LEU A 27 42.94 -44.11 -13.31
CA LEU A 27 43.57 -43.21 -14.30
C LEU A 27 44.78 -42.51 -13.62
N GLU A 28 45.98 -42.89 -14.01
CA GLU A 28 47.19 -42.15 -13.64
C GLU A 28 47.25 -40.83 -14.44
N LEU A 29 47.06 -39.72 -13.71
CA LEU A 29 47.31 -38.36 -14.26
C LEU A 29 48.69 -37.91 -13.81
N THR A 30 49.62 -37.86 -14.74
CA THR A 30 50.90 -37.12 -14.60
C THR A 30 50.64 -35.63 -14.66
N PRO A 31 51.09 -34.86 -13.67
CA PRO A 31 50.90 -33.41 -13.72
C PRO A 31 51.98 -32.75 -14.60
N ALA A 32 51.58 -32.17 -15.72
CA ALA A 32 52.39 -31.17 -16.42
C ALA A 32 52.26 -29.84 -15.69
N VAL A 33 53.34 -29.34 -15.12
CA VAL A 33 53.41 -28.03 -14.48
C VAL A 33 53.54 -26.96 -15.59
N PRO A 34 52.54 -26.09 -15.79
CA PRO A 34 52.72 -24.94 -16.65
C PRO A 34 53.51 -23.84 -15.90
N SER A 35 54.51 -23.26 -16.54
CA SER A 35 55.22 -22.07 -16.08
C SER A 35 54.28 -20.90 -15.89
N LEU A 36 54.31 -20.28 -14.70
CA LEU A 36 53.55 -19.07 -14.36
C LEU A 36 53.95 -17.92 -15.28
N PRO A 37 53.02 -17.22 -15.89
CA PRO A 37 53.30 -15.94 -16.56
C PRO A 37 53.68 -14.87 -15.53
N THR A 38 54.61 -14.00 -15.92
CA THR A 38 55.04 -12.82 -15.17
C THR A 38 53.83 -11.95 -14.86
N PRO A 39 53.67 -11.44 -13.63
CA PRO A 39 52.50 -10.61 -13.30
C PRO A 39 52.51 -9.34 -14.14
N GLU A 40 51.45 -9.14 -14.89
CA GLU A 40 51.12 -7.88 -15.55
C GLU A 40 50.80 -6.83 -14.46
N PRO A 41 51.24 -5.56 -14.61
CA PRO A 41 50.97 -4.55 -13.59
C PRO A 41 49.46 -4.40 -13.39
N GLU A 42 49.01 -4.48 -12.13
CA GLU A 42 47.61 -4.29 -11.75
C GLU A 42 47.07 -2.98 -12.35
N PRO A 43 45.91 -3.01 -13.01
CA PRO A 43 45.28 -1.79 -13.47
C PRO A 43 44.98 -0.93 -12.24
N LYS A 44 45.42 0.33 -12.26
CA LYS A 44 45.04 1.31 -11.25
C LYS A 44 43.55 1.32 -11.15
N GLU A 45 43.05 1.01 -9.95
CA GLU A 45 41.63 1.12 -9.58
C GLU A 45 41.19 2.55 -9.92
N VAL A 46 40.46 2.70 -11.00
CA VAL A 46 39.79 3.96 -11.35
C VAL A 46 38.64 4.04 -10.35
N GLU A 47 38.82 4.92 -9.37
CA GLU A 47 37.78 5.26 -8.41
C GLU A 47 36.51 5.56 -9.21
N ALA A 48 35.47 4.68 -9.07
CA ALA A 48 34.21 4.89 -9.74
C ALA A 48 33.66 6.26 -9.30
N PRO A 49 33.23 7.12 -10.25
CA PRO A 49 32.67 8.42 -9.88
C PRO A 49 31.57 8.18 -8.85
N ALA A 50 31.59 8.96 -7.76
CA ALA A 50 30.55 8.92 -6.74
C ALA A 50 29.20 9.02 -7.45
N PRO A 51 28.18 8.22 -7.06
CA PRO A 51 26.89 8.26 -7.70
C PRO A 51 26.36 9.70 -7.62
N THR A 52 26.23 10.35 -8.76
CA THR A 52 25.57 11.66 -8.84
C THR A 52 24.09 11.39 -8.55
N LEU A 53 23.58 11.97 -7.45
CA LEU A 53 22.16 12.02 -7.20
C LEU A 53 21.48 12.58 -8.46
N ASP A 54 20.37 11.98 -8.90
CA ASP A 54 19.60 12.54 -10.00
C ASP A 54 19.05 13.93 -9.61
N GLU A 55 18.66 14.76 -10.57
CA GLU A 55 18.14 16.11 -10.32
C GLU A 55 16.92 16.07 -9.41
N GLY A 56 16.03 15.06 -9.56
CA GLY A 56 14.86 14.88 -8.74
C GLY A 56 15.18 14.62 -7.27
N ALA A 57 16.19 13.78 -6.99
CA ALA A 57 16.63 13.52 -5.64
C ALA A 57 17.22 14.77 -4.97
N ARG A 58 17.99 15.57 -5.72
CA ARG A 58 18.49 16.86 -5.21
C ARG A 58 17.39 17.83 -4.87
N ALA A 59 16.42 18.01 -5.76
CA ALA A 59 15.28 18.90 -5.53
C ALA A 59 14.51 18.50 -4.26
N ARG A 60 14.28 17.19 -4.03
CA ARG A 60 13.63 16.70 -2.82
C ARG A 60 14.47 16.98 -1.56
N GLU A 61 15.77 16.71 -1.61
CA GLU A 61 16.68 16.96 -0.48
C GLU A 61 16.72 18.45 -0.12
N GLU A 62 16.79 19.33 -1.12
CA GLU A 62 16.75 20.79 -0.94
C GLU A 62 15.41 21.23 -0.35
N ALA A 63 14.29 20.74 -0.87
CA ALA A 63 12.96 21.05 -0.35
C ALA A 63 12.80 20.60 1.10
N ILE A 64 13.18 19.35 1.43
CA ILE A 64 13.12 18.83 2.81
C ILE A 64 14.01 19.65 3.75
N SER A 65 15.20 20.04 3.31
CA SER A 65 16.15 20.81 4.13
C SER A 65 15.63 22.22 4.41
N ALA A 66 14.88 22.82 3.50
CA ALA A 66 14.30 24.15 3.65
C ALA A 66 13.07 24.20 4.57
N MET A 67 12.40 23.05 4.80
CA MET A 67 11.20 22.98 5.63
C MET A 67 11.55 23.02 7.13
N ASP A 68 10.76 23.76 7.91
CA ASP A 68 10.75 23.61 9.36
C ASP A 68 10.06 22.31 9.79
N LEU A 69 10.18 21.95 11.08
CA LEU A 69 9.65 20.68 11.59
C LEU A 69 8.12 20.55 11.40
N ARG A 70 7.38 21.64 11.65
CA ARG A 70 5.91 21.62 11.53
C ARG A 70 5.48 21.41 10.08
N THR A 71 6.14 22.07 9.14
CA THR A 71 5.93 21.87 7.70
C THR A 71 6.25 20.45 7.25
N LYS A 72 7.38 19.87 7.71
CA LYS A 72 7.72 18.47 7.45
C LYS A 72 6.63 17.50 7.91
N LEU A 73 6.15 17.69 9.13
CA LEU A 73 5.11 16.82 9.70
C LEU A 73 3.76 17.01 9.03
N ALA A 74 3.40 18.24 8.65
CA ALA A 74 2.20 18.50 7.86
C ALA A 74 2.26 17.79 6.49
N GLY A 75 3.44 17.73 5.87
CA GLY A 75 3.71 16.99 4.64
C GLY A 75 3.54 15.46 4.77
N LEU A 76 3.31 14.92 5.96
CA LEU A 76 2.95 13.52 6.16
C LEU A 76 1.43 13.29 6.34
N LEU A 77 0.61 14.33 6.14
CA LEU A 77 -0.85 14.23 6.27
C LEU A 77 -1.55 14.17 4.92
N VAL A 78 -2.54 13.29 4.81
CA VAL A 78 -3.63 13.34 3.83
C VAL A 78 -4.92 13.58 4.59
N VAL A 79 -5.63 14.64 4.24
CA VAL A 79 -6.74 15.16 5.04
C VAL A 79 -8.04 15.24 4.23
N THR A 80 -9.15 15.54 4.89
CA THR A 80 -10.41 15.88 4.22
C THR A 80 -10.78 17.32 4.52
N VAL A 81 -11.07 18.09 3.47
CA VAL A 81 -11.69 19.41 3.56
C VAL A 81 -12.92 19.38 2.65
N PRO A 82 -14.14 19.53 3.18
CA PRO A 82 -15.35 19.34 2.40
C PRO A 82 -15.71 20.55 1.55
N GLY A 83 -16.47 20.29 0.49
CA GLY A 83 -17.07 21.34 -0.37
C GLY A 83 -16.31 21.54 -1.67
N MET A 84 -16.87 22.42 -2.49
CA MET A 84 -16.40 22.74 -3.85
C MET A 84 -15.77 24.14 -3.93
N ASP A 85 -15.57 24.82 -2.81
CA ASP A 85 -14.91 26.13 -2.78
C ASP A 85 -13.40 25.94 -2.62
N PRO A 86 -12.58 26.26 -3.66
CA PRO A 86 -11.13 26.10 -3.57
C PRO A 86 -10.49 27.06 -2.55
N ALA A 87 -11.14 28.17 -2.19
CA ALA A 87 -10.60 29.09 -1.19
C ALA A 87 -10.49 28.42 0.18
N VAL A 88 -11.51 27.66 0.60
CA VAL A 88 -11.51 26.92 1.87
C VAL A 88 -10.34 25.91 1.94
N HIS A 89 -10.04 25.24 0.83
CA HIS A 89 -8.92 24.30 0.75
C HIS A 89 -7.57 25.01 0.81
N ARG A 90 -7.43 26.16 0.12
CA ARG A 90 -6.19 26.96 0.16
C ARG A 90 -5.96 27.57 1.54
N ASP A 91 -6.99 28.15 2.16
CA ASP A 91 -6.90 28.68 3.54
C ASP A 91 -6.47 27.59 4.55
N PHE A 92 -6.98 26.36 4.33
CA PHE A 92 -6.51 25.20 5.12
C PHE A 92 -5.03 24.91 4.90
N LEU A 93 -4.56 24.87 3.63
CA LEU A 93 -3.16 24.61 3.30
C LEU A 93 -2.20 25.71 3.77
N GLU A 94 -2.62 26.96 3.84
CA GLU A 94 -1.83 28.05 4.43
C GLU A 94 -1.57 27.82 5.93
N ARG A 95 -2.53 27.20 6.63
CA ARG A 95 -2.39 26.84 8.06
C ARG A 95 -1.67 25.52 8.26
N ILE A 96 -2.02 24.49 7.47
CA ILE A 96 -1.47 23.14 7.55
C ILE A 96 -1.13 22.69 6.13
N PRO A 97 0.16 22.79 5.71
CA PRO A 97 0.61 22.43 4.38
C PRO A 97 0.67 20.90 4.19
N ALA A 98 -0.51 20.26 4.21
CA ALA A 98 -0.67 18.83 4.02
C ALA A 98 -0.21 18.37 2.63
N SER A 99 0.20 17.10 2.51
CA SER A 99 0.58 16.52 1.21
C SER A 99 -0.58 16.33 0.25
N GLY A 100 -1.82 16.29 0.76
CA GLY A 100 -2.97 16.12 -0.12
C GLY A 100 -4.30 15.94 0.59
N PHE A 101 -5.31 15.65 -0.25
CA PHE A 101 -6.69 15.50 0.21
C PHE A 101 -7.29 14.16 -0.23
N LEU A 102 -8.06 13.54 0.67
CA LEU A 102 -9.03 12.53 0.29
C LEU A 102 -10.33 13.23 -0.12
N LEU A 103 -10.72 13.08 -1.37
CA LEU A 103 -11.92 13.68 -1.93
C LEU A 103 -13.16 12.86 -1.56
N GLY A 104 -13.97 13.42 -0.67
CA GLY A 104 -15.26 12.87 -0.29
C GLY A 104 -16.38 13.25 -1.26
N ARG A 105 -17.59 12.71 -1.03
CA ARG A 105 -18.76 13.02 -1.88
C ARG A 105 -19.05 14.52 -2.02
N ASN A 106 -18.73 15.31 -1.00
CA ASN A 106 -18.96 16.75 -0.99
C ASN A 106 -17.98 17.53 -1.88
N ASN A 107 -16.85 16.91 -2.27
CA ASN A 107 -15.87 17.45 -3.20
C ASN A 107 -16.10 16.97 -4.64
N LEU A 108 -16.98 15.98 -4.82
CA LEU A 108 -17.23 15.31 -6.10
C LEU A 108 -18.64 15.62 -6.62
N ALA A 109 -19.13 16.82 -6.27
CA ALA A 109 -20.41 17.32 -6.76
C ALA A 109 -20.25 17.88 -8.17
N GLY A 110 -21.14 17.47 -9.08
CA GLY A 110 -21.08 17.90 -10.47
C GLY A 110 -20.51 16.84 -11.42
N ASP A 111 -20.02 17.29 -12.55
CA ASP A 111 -19.34 16.44 -13.53
C ASP A 111 -17.81 16.45 -13.30
N THR A 112 -17.10 15.69 -14.10
CA THR A 112 -15.62 15.59 -14.01
C THR A 112 -14.93 16.92 -14.29
N TYR A 113 -15.52 17.83 -15.05
CA TYR A 113 -14.96 19.15 -15.33
C TYR A 113 -14.99 20.04 -14.09
N ALA A 114 -16.12 20.06 -13.38
CA ALA A 114 -16.25 20.83 -12.14
C ALA A 114 -15.29 20.33 -11.05
N ILE A 115 -15.06 19.01 -10.98
CA ILE A 115 -14.10 18.40 -10.06
C ILE A 115 -12.66 18.81 -10.46
N ARG A 116 -12.33 18.72 -11.75
CA ARG A 116 -11.03 19.12 -12.28
C ARG A 116 -10.73 20.61 -12.04
N ASP A 117 -11.71 21.47 -12.22
CA ASP A 117 -11.58 22.92 -11.97
C ASP A 117 -11.30 23.19 -10.48
N LEU A 118 -11.98 22.50 -9.57
CA LEU A 118 -11.71 22.56 -8.14
C LEU A 118 -10.26 22.16 -7.85
N ILE A 119 -9.86 20.96 -8.31
CA ILE A 119 -8.53 20.40 -8.08
C ILE A 119 -7.45 21.31 -8.66
N GLY A 120 -7.59 21.74 -9.91
CA GLY A 120 -6.64 22.66 -10.55
C GLY A 120 -6.47 23.97 -9.79
N SER A 121 -7.58 24.50 -9.21
CA SER A 121 -7.53 25.70 -8.38
C SER A 121 -6.84 25.49 -7.03
N ILE A 122 -6.92 24.26 -6.47
CA ILE A 122 -6.22 23.90 -5.21
C ILE A 122 -4.72 23.66 -5.48
N GLN A 123 -4.39 23.07 -6.64
CA GLN A 123 -3.01 22.73 -7.05
C GLN A 123 -2.19 23.96 -7.46
N GLN A 124 -2.85 25.11 -7.70
CA GLN A 124 -2.17 26.31 -8.16
C GLN A 124 -1.03 26.71 -7.20
N ASP A 125 0.14 27.04 -7.76
CA ASP A 125 1.33 27.47 -7.03
C ASP A 125 1.99 26.42 -6.13
N GLN A 126 1.64 25.13 -6.27
CA GLN A 126 2.33 24.04 -5.56
C GLN A 126 3.63 23.66 -6.28
N GLU A 127 4.74 23.60 -5.55
CA GLU A 127 6.04 23.16 -6.06
C GLU A 127 6.01 21.67 -6.46
N PHE A 128 5.35 20.84 -5.65
CA PHE A 128 5.07 19.45 -5.95
C PHE A 128 3.55 19.26 -6.02
N PRO A 129 3.02 18.45 -6.98
CA PRO A 129 1.59 18.17 -7.04
C PRO A 129 1.06 17.64 -5.71
N LEU A 130 -0.08 18.14 -5.24
CA LEU A 130 -0.75 17.55 -4.08
C LEU A 130 -1.34 16.18 -4.44
N LEU A 131 -1.40 15.29 -3.47
CA LEU A 131 -2.09 14.01 -3.59
C LEU A 131 -3.60 14.25 -3.54
N MET A 132 -4.27 14.16 -4.67
CA MET A 132 -5.73 14.30 -4.78
C MET A 132 -6.33 12.90 -4.90
N ALA A 133 -6.61 12.29 -3.73
CA ALA A 133 -6.99 10.89 -3.62
C ALA A 133 -8.49 10.67 -3.69
N VAL A 134 -8.91 9.56 -4.28
CA VAL A 134 -10.32 9.14 -4.36
C VAL A 134 -10.46 7.62 -4.26
N ASP A 135 -11.55 7.14 -3.61
CA ASP A 135 -11.92 5.71 -3.64
C ASP A 135 -12.70 5.39 -4.92
N GLN A 136 -12.02 4.95 -5.95
CA GLN A 136 -12.63 4.51 -7.21
C GLN A 136 -12.32 3.03 -7.44
N GLU A 137 -12.91 2.15 -6.60
CA GLU A 137 -12.73 0.69 -6.65
C GLU A 137 -13.61 0.02 -7.72
N GLY A 138 -14.64 0.71 -8.13
CA GLY A 138 -15.80 0.17 -8.81
C GLY A 138 -16.95 -0.14 -7.82
N SER A 139 -18.08 -0.70 -8.32
CA SER A 139 -19.20 -1.02 -7.43
C SER A 139 -18.80 -2.03 -6.33
N PRO A 140 -19.18 -1.82 -5.04
CA PRO A 140 -20.06 -0.77 -4.52
C PRO A 140 -19.36 0.55 -4.12
N VAL A 141 -18.04 0.64 -4.23
CA VAL A 141 -17.26 1.81 -3.82
C VAL A 141 -16.74 2.54 -5.06
N ALA A 142 -17.51 3.52 -5.51
CA ALA A 142 -17.16 4.43 -6.59
C ALA A 142 -17.63 5.84 -6.20
N ARG A 143 -16.73 6.81 -6.24
CA ARG A 143 -17.01 8.18 -5.80
C ARG A 143 -17.27 9.11 -6.99
N ILE A 144 -16.49 8.98 -8.04
CA ILE A 144 -16.68 9.72 -9.29
C ILE A 144 -17.74 8.99 -10.11
N SER A 145 -18.76 9.74 -10.55
CA SER A 145 -19.83 9.19 -11.40
C SER A 145 -19.32 8.85 -12.79
N GLY A 146 -19.95 7.84 -13.42
CA GLY A 146 -19.63 7.45 -14.80
C GLY A 146 -18.81 6.16 -14.92
N ASP A 147 -18.41 5.52 -13.83
CA ASP A 147 -17.87 4.16 -13.86
C ASP A 147 -19.00 3.17 -14.24
N GLN A 148 -18.88 2.58 -15.42
CA GLN A 148 -19.87 1.62 -15.94
C GLN A 148 -19.41 0.18 -15.83
N PHE A 149 -18.22 -0.07 -15.29
CA PHE A 149 -17.65 -1.39 -15.16
C PHE A 149 -18.03 -2.07 -13.84
N PRO A 150 -18.12 -3.39 -13.80
CA PRO A 150 -18.42 -4.12 -12.58
C PRO A 150 -17.29 -3.99 -11.56
N GLY A 151 -17.64 -4.10 -10.26
CA GLY A 151 -16.67 -4.13 -9.18
C GLY A 151 -15.89 -5.44 -9.09
N ALA A 152 -14.89 -5.48 -8.21
CA ALA A 152 -13.93 -6.58 -8.08
C ALA A 152 -14.61 -7.95 -7.91
N ARG A 153 -15.71 -8.06 -7.13
CA ARG A 153 -16.41 -9.33 -6.91
C ARG A 153 -16.93 -9.99 -8.19
N ILE A 154 -17.37 -9.19 -9.15
CA ILE A 154 -17.86 -9.68 -10.45
C ILE A 154 -16.65 -9.93 -11.37
N LEU A 155 -15.68 -9.00 -11.39
CA LEU A 155 -14.46 -9.14 -12.20
C LEU A 155 -13.67 -10.40 -11.84
N GLY A 156 -13.54 -10.75 -10.56
CA GLY A 156 -12.87 -11.96 -10.11
C GLY A 156 -13.50 -13.28 -10.55
N ALA A 157 -14.68 -13.25 -11.15
CA ALA A 157 -15.33 -14.39 -11.79
C ALA A 157 -15.27 -14.32 -13.33
N THR A 158 -14.52 -13.36 -13.89
CA THR A 158 -14.33 -13.16 -15.34
C THR A 158 -12.85 -13.29 -15.70
N SER A 159 -12.47 -12.96 -16.93
CA SER A 159 -11.07 -12.95 -17.35
C SER A 159 -10.29 -11.76 -16.76
N THR A 160 -8.98 -11.91 -16.64
CA THR A 160 -8.06 -10.82 -16.26
C THR A 160 -8.10 -9.67 -17.27
N ASP A 161 -8.34 -9.93 -18.56
CA ASP A 161 -8.51 -8.89 -19.59
C ASP A 161 -9.68 -7.94 -19.26
N ALA A 162 -10.81 -8.49 -18.77
CA ALA A 162 -11.95 -7.66 -18.34
C ALA A 162 -11.59 -6.78 -17.13
N THR A 163 -10.71 -7.25 -16.24
CA THR A 163 -10.19 -6.45 -15.13
C THR A 163 -9.26 -5.35 -15.64
N ALA A 164 -8.35 -5.66 -16.56
CA ALA A 164 -7.47 -4.65 -17.15
C ALA A 164 -8.27 -3.54 -17.84
N GLU A 165 -9.29 -3.87 -18.61
CA GLU A 165 -10.19 -2.91 -19.28
C GLU A 165 -10.91 -2.02 -18.24
N ALA A 166 -11.49 -2.64 -17.19
CA ALA A 166 -12.23 -1.92 -16.16
C ALA A 166 -11.34 -0.96 -15.37
N PHE A 167 -10.12 -1.39 -15.00
CA PHE A 167 -9.21 -0.56 -14.23
C PHE A 167 -8.59 0.55 -15.09
N LEU A 168 -8.26 0.31 -16.35
CA LEU A 168 -7.83 1.36 -17.26
C LEU A 168 -8.89 2.46 -17.40
N ALA A 169 -10.16 2.08 -17.58
CA ALA A 169 -11.26 3.04 -17.68
C ALA A 169 -11.45 3.83 -16.37
N ARG A 170 -11.26 3.20 -15.19
CA ARG A 170 -11.30 3.86 -13.88
C ARG A 170 -10.16 4.86 -13.71
N GLN A 171 -8.93 4.46 -14.04
CA GLN A 171 -7.77 5.37 -13.99
C GLN A 171 -7.97 6.57 -14.90
N GLN A 172 -8.44 6.36 -16.12
CA GLN A 172 -8.80 7.45 -17.03
C GLN A 172 -9.94 8.33 -16.49
N LEU A 173 -10.89 7.78 -15.72
CA LEU A 173 -11.94 8.55 -15.10
C LEU A 173 -11.40 9.41 -13.95
N VAL A 174 -10.50 8.87 -13.14
CA VAL A 174 -9.80 9.58 -12.06
C VAL A 174 -8.96 10.71 -12.63
N ASP A 175 -8.15 10.45 -13.66
CA ASP A 175 -7.35 11.46 -14.38
C ASP A 175 -8.23 12.56 -14.98
N ARG A 176 -9.30 12.23 -15.70
CA ARG A 176 -10.22 13.22 -16.25
C ARG A 176 -10.84 14.15 -15.21
N ALA A 177 -11.02 13.65 -13.99
CA ALA A 177 -11.50 14.46 -12.87
C ALA A 177 -10.36 15.28 -12.22
N GLY A 178 -9.12 15.16 -12.69
CA GLY A 178 -7.95 15.84 -12.15
C GLY A 178 -7.39 15.23 -10.86
N ALA A 179 -7.97 14.12 -10.36
CA ALA A 179 -7.40 13.38 -9.24
C ALA A 179 -6.21 12.53 -9.72
N ASN A 180 -5.21 12.35 -8.85
CA ASN A 180 -3.94 11.70 -9.20
C ASN A 180 -3.57 10.55 -8.26
N VAL A 181 -4.48 10.15 -7.36
CA VAL A 181 -4.32 8.96 -6.52
C VAL A 181 -5.65 8.20 -6.49
N ASN A 182 -5.62 6.92 -6.84
CA ASN A 182 -6.76 6.03 -6.70
C ASN A 182 -6.54 5.05 -5.54
N PHE A 183 -7.33 5.16 -4.48
CA PHE A 183 -7.43 4.14 -3.44
C PHE A 183 -8.33 2.98 -3.92
N GLY A 184 -7.92 2.31 -5.02
CA GLY A 184 -8.81 1.50 -5.83
C GLY A 184 -8.48 0.02 -5.96
N VAL A 185 -7.27 -0.45 -5.71
CA VAL A 185 -6.92 -1.86 -5.89
C VAL A 185 -7.07 -2.62 -4.58
N VAL A 186 -8.21 -3.30 -4.41
CA VAL A 186 -8.48 -4.13 -3.22
C VAL A 186 -7.80 -5.49 -3.38
N ALA A 187 -6.72 -5.70 -2.63
CA ALA A 187 -5.93 -6.94 -2.61
C ALA A 187 -6.40 -7.93 -1.53
N ASP A 188 -7.53 -7.66 -0.87
CA ASP A 188 -8.07 -8.50 0.19
C ASP A 188 -8.62 -9.82 -0.36
N VAL A 189 -8.19 -10.95 0.23
CA VAL A 189 -8.75 -12.28 -0.02
C VAL A 189 -9.96 -12.47 0.87
N THR A 190 -11.18 -12.58 0.31
CA THR A 190 -12.39 -12.64 1.14
C THR A 190 -12.53 -13.97 1.89
N GLY A 191 -12.95 -13.90 3.16
CA GLY A 191 -13.33 -15.07 3.95
C GLY A 191 -14.71 -15.66 3.59
N GLY A 192 -15.42 -15.08 2.60
CA GLY A 192 -16.74 -15.55 2.15
C GLY A 192 -17.85 -14.52 2.28
N PRO A 193 -19.11 -14.88 1.94
CA PRO A 193 -20.23 -13.95 1.82
C PRO A 193 -20.60 -13.17 3.09
N GLY A 194 -20.17 -13.65 4.27
CA GLY A 194 -20.40 -12.96 5.56
C GLY A 194 -19.31 -11.94 5.90
N ALA A 195 -18.19 -11.88 5.19
CA ALA A 195 -17.13 -10.94 5.45
C ALA A 195 -17.50 -9.55 4.91
N TYR A 196 -17.22 -8.49 5.69
CA TYR A 196 -17.49 -7.11 5.30
C TYR A 196 -16.90 -6.76 3.93
N ILE A 197 -15.66 -7.22 3.66
CA ILE A 197 -14.94 -6.93 2.43
C ILE A 197 -15.42 -7.75 1.21
N HIS A 198 -16.30 -8.75 1.40
CA HIS A 198 -16.67 -9.73 0.37
C HIS A 198 -17.08 -9.12 -0.97
N SER A 199 -17.94 -8.10 -0.94
CA SER A 199 -18.44 -7.45 -2.17
C SER A 199 -17.37 -6.62 -2.90
N ARG A 200 -16.26 -6.33 -2.24
CA ARG A 200 -15.14 -5.53 -2.75
C ARG A 200 -13.93 -6.38 -3.16
N SER A 201 -13.88 -7.67 -2.79
CA SER A 201 -12.78 -8.59 -3.08
C SER A 201 -12.98 -9.33 -4.38
N PHE A 202 -11.92 -9.59 -5.14
CA PHE A 202 -11.98 -10.40 -6.35
C PHE A 202 -12.41 -11.85 -6.06
N SER A 203 -11.75 -12.53 -5.12
CA SER A 203 -11.95 -13.94 -4.84
C SER A 203 -11.69 -14.31 -3.38
N ALA A 204 -12.06 -15.55 -3.02
CA ALA A 204 -11.60 -16.26 -1.83
C ALA A 204 -10.31 -17.08 -2.12
N ASP A 205 -9.90 -17.19 -3.38
CA ASP A 205 -8.65 -17.83 -3.77
C ASP A 205 -7.56 -16.76 -3.90
N PRO A 206 -6.48 -16.83 -3.10
CA PRO A 206 -5.41 -15.83 -3.11
C PRO A 206 -4.70 -15.73 -4.46
N THR A 207 -4.62 -16.82 -5.24
CA THR A 207 -3.99 -16.84 -6.56
C THR A 207 -4.82 -16.01 -7.54
N VAL A 208 -6.13 -16.23 -7.55
CA VAL A 208 -7.06 -15.44 -8.38
C VAL A 208 -7.00 -13.96 -8.01
N VAL A 209 -6.99 -13.63 -6.70
CA VAL A 209 -6.85 -12.22 -6.28
C VAL A 209 -5.53 -11.64 -6.79
N ALA A 210 -4.41 -12.36 -6.66
CA ALA A 210 -3.10 -11.91 -7.13
C ALA A 210 -3.07 -11.65 -8.65
N GLU A 211 -3.65 -12.54 -9.46
CA GLU A 211 -3.73 -12.37 -10.90
C GLU A 211 -4.51 -11.10 -11.29
N HIS A 212 -5.65 -10.87 -10.65
CA HIS A 212 -6.46 -9.67 -10.90
C HIS A 212 -5.80 -8.39 -10.38
N VAL A 213 -5.11 -8.44 -9.25
CA VAL A 213 -4.33 -7.31 -8.69
C VAL A 213 -3.22 -6.89 -9.65
N VAL A 214 -2.45 -7.84 -10.18
CA VAL A 214 -1.34 -7.56 -11.12
C VAL A 214 -1.84 -6.85 -12.36
N VAL A 215 -2.92 -7.33 -12.98
CA VAL A 215 -3.46 -6.69 -14.19
C VAL A 215 -4.17 -5.37 -13.90
N ALA A 216 -4.77 -5.21 -12.71
CA ALA A 216 -5.36 -3.94 -12.28
C ALA A 216 -4.28 -2.85 -12.14
N LEU A 217 -3.13 -3.19 -11.54
CA LEU A 217 -1.99 -2.27 -11.43
C LEU A 217 -1.33 -2.00 -12.78
N GLY A 218 -1.25 -3.00 -13.65
CA GLY A 218 -0.72 -2.84 -15.01
C GLY A 218 -1.60 -1.99 -15.93
N ALA A 219 -2.87 -1.81 -15.59
CA ALA A 219 -3.81 -0.91 -16.28
C ALA A 219 -3.60 0.54 -15.82
N ASN A 220 -2.41 1.08 -16.08
CA ASN A 220 -1.94 2.34 -15.55
C ASN A 220 -2.24 3.53 -16.48
N VAL A 221 -2.39 4.71 -15.87
CA VAL A 221 -2.31 6.05 -16.48
C VAL A 221 -1.18 6.75 -15.72
N ASP A 222 -0.17 7.22 -16.43
CA ASP A 222 1.11 7.68 -15.84
C ASP A 222 0.97 8.74 -14.75
N GLU A 223 -0.09 9.53 -14.79
CA GLU A 223 -0.36 10.60 -13.83
C GLU A 223 -1.20 10.18 -12.61
N VAL A 224 -1.59 8.89 -12.49
CA VAL A 224 -2.48 8.41 -11.42
C VAL A 224 -1.88 7.23 -10.68
N ALA A 225 -1.38 7.46 -9.46
CA ALA A 225 -0.89 6.41 -8.59
C ALA A 225 -2.00 5.48 -8.10
N GLN A 226 -1.68 4.20 -8.00
CA GLN A 226 -2.60 3.16 -7.53
C GLN A 226 -2.21 2.62 -6.16
N THR A 227 -3.22 2.33 -5.34
CA THR A 227 -3.04 1.89 -3.95
C THR A 227 -3.51 0.46 -3.77
N LEU A 228 -2.64 -0.40 -3.23
CA LEU A 228 -3.01 -1.71 -2.70
C LEU A 228 -3.60 -1.60 -1.30
N LYS A 229 -4.77 -2.18 -1.07
CA LYS A 229 -5.45 -2.13 0.24
C LYS A 229 -6.21 -3.41 0.57
N HIS A 230 -6.42 -3.71 1.83
CA HIS A 230 -5.99 -3.06 3.07
C HIS A 230 -4.95 -3.97 3.75
N PHE A 231 -3.68 -3.62 3.65
CA PHE A 231 -2.59 -4.45 4.19
C PHE A 231 -2.73 -4.63 5.72
N PRO A 232 -2.49 -5.83 6.26
CA PRO A 232 -2.05 -7.07 5.64
C PRO A 232 -3.16 -8.00 5.09
N GLY A 233 -4.39 -7.52 4.91
CA GLY A 233 -5.49 -8.25 4.29
C GLY A 233 -6.76 -8.25 5.14
N HIS A 234 -7.69 -7.33 4.88
CA HIS A 234 -8.96 -7.17 5.62
C HIS A 234 -9.85 -8.42 5.55
N GLY A 235 -9.68 -9.26 4.51
CA GLY A 235 -10.51 -10.45 4.32
C GLY A 235 -10.29 -11.55 5.36
N MET A 236 -9.26 -11.47 6.22
CA MET A 236 -9.07 -12.39 7.34
C MET A 236 -9.95 -12.06 8.55
N VAL A 237 -10.70 -10.97 8.53
CA VAL A 237 -11.68 -10.60 9.55
C VAL A 237 -13.06 -10.42 8.92
N PHE A 238 -14.12 -10.76 9.68
CA PHE A 238 -15.50 -10.66 9.19
C PHE A 238 -16.16 -9.33 9.50
N ALA A 239 -15.74 -8.68 10.59
CA ALA A 239 -16.38 -7.47 11.09
C ALA A 239 -15.98 -6.23 10.24
N ASP A 240 -16.84 -5.22 10.30
CA ASP A 240 -16.65 -3.91 9.69
C ASP A 240 -15.66 -3.08 10.51
N SER A 241 -14.48 -2.80 9.93
CA SER A 241 -13.44 -2.00 10.56
C SER A 241 -13.82 -0.53 10.83
N HIS A 242 -14.91 -0.02 10.23
CA HIS A 242 -15.44 1.30 10.55
C HIS A 242 -16.14 1.36 11.92
N ARG A 243 -16.39 0.22 12.55
CA ARG A 243 -17.15 0.12 13.81
C ARG A 243 -16.43 -0.59 14.94
N THR A 244 -15.46 -1.41 14.61
CA THR A 244 -14.72 -2.22 15.59
C THR A 244 -13.36 -2.58 15.05
N ILE A 245 -12.40 -2.79 15.95
CA ILE A 245 -11.08 -3.33 15.58
C ILE A 245 -11.18 -4.85 15.67
N ALA A 246 -11.46 -5.46 14.53
CA ALA A 246 -11.59 -6.91 14.44
C ALA A 246 -10.23 -7.60 14.62
N THR A 247 -10.26 -8.84 15.14
CA THR A 247 -9.07 -9.66 15.37
C THR A 247 -9.15 -10.93 14.54
N SER A 248 -8.03 -11.32 13.94
CA SER A 248 -7.86 -12.59 13.23
C SER A 248 -6.96 -13.52 14.03
N ASP A 249 -7.35 -14.80 14.13
CA ASP A 249 -6.58 -15.83 14.81
C ASP A 249 -5.62 -16.60 13.86
N LEU A 250 -5.41 -16.10 12.64
CA LEU A 250 -4.50 -16.71 11.67
C LEU A 250 -3.06 -16.70 12.22
N SER A 251 -2.35 -17.81 12.01
CA SER A 251 -0.90 -17.84 12.22
C SER A 251 -0.18 -17.02 11.13
N PHE A 252 1.06 -16.62 11.42
CA PHE A 252 1.88 -15.92 10.42
C PHE A 252 2.10 -16.78 9.16
N GLU A 253 2.32 -18.09 9.32
CA GLU A 253 2.47 -19.01 8.20
C GLU A 253 1.20 -19.10 7.34
N GLN A 254 0.03 -19.16 7.96
CA GLN A 254 -1.25 -19.14 7.22
C GLN A 254 -1.42 -17.83 6.46
N TRP A 255 -1.08 -16.69 7.08
CA TRP A 255 -1.09 -15.40 6.41
C TRP A 255 -0.17 -15.38 5.18
N GLN A 256 1.07 -15.88 5.32
CA GLN A 256 2.02 -15.95 4.20
C GLN A 256 1.49 -16.76 3.01
N GLN A 257 0.77 -17.86 3.29
CA GLN A 257 0.22 -18.75 2.26
C GLN A 257 -1.08 -18.24 1.63
N THR A 258 -1.71 -17.23 2.21
CA THR A 258 -3.02 -16.74 1.77
C THR A 258 -3.02 -15.24 1.51
N HIS A 259 -3.18 -14.43 2.55
CA HIS A 259 -3.38 -12.98 2.42
C HIS A 259 -2.13 -12.22 1.96
N ALA A 260 -0.92 -12.71 2.22
CA ALA A 260 0.31 -12.11 1.71
C ALA A 260 0.45 -12.23 0.19
N VAL A 261 -0.12 -13.28 -0.43
CA VAL A 261 0.08 -13.60 -1.85
C VAL A 261 -0.29 -12.44 -2.79
N PRO A 262 -1.49 -11.86 -2.72
CA PRO A 262 -1.85 -10.74 -3.60
C PRO A 262 -1.06 -9.45 -3.31
N PHE A 263 -0.65 -9.20 -2.04
CA PHE A 263 0.20 -8.04 -1.73
C PHE A 263 1.61 -8.22 -2.28
N ALA A 264 2.21 -9.41 -2.13
CA ALA A 264 3.51 -9.69 -2.72
C ALA A 264 3.49 -9.56 -4.26
N ALA A 265 2.43 -10.09 -4.90
CA ALA A 265 2.25 -9.97 -6.34
C ALA A 265 2.07 -8.52 -6.79
N GLY A 266 1.26 -7.73 -6.07
CA GLY A 266 1.03 -6.33 -6.38
C GLY A 266 2.27 -5.44 -6.15
N ILE A 267 3.03 -5.68 -5.10
CA ILE A 267 4.32 -5.00 -4.85
C ILE A 267 5.29 -5.34 -5.98
N GLY A 268 5.40 -6.63 -6.36
CA GLY A 268 6.22 -7.06 -7.49
C GLY A 268 5.77 -6.50 -8.84
N ALA A 269 4.50 -6.13 -8.98
CA ALA A 269 3.94 -5.45 -10.16
C ALA A 269 4.11 -3.93 -10.15
N GLY A 270 4.75 -3.36 -9.12
CA GLY A 270 5.08 -1.93 -9.05
C GLY A 270 4.02 -1.06 -8.37
N ALA A 271 3.26 -1.60 -7.42
CA ALA A 271 2.38 -0.76 -6.60
C ALA A 271 3.13 0.41 -5.98
N GLU A 272 2.58 1.61 -6.08
CA GLU A 272 3.22 2.85 -5.61
C GLU A 272 2.85 3.16 -4.16
N ILE A 273 1.65 2.75 -3.74
CA ILE A 273 1.11 3.01 -2.41
C ILE A 273 0.56 1.69 -1.82
N VAL A 274 0.84 1.45 -0.54
CA VAL A 274 0.20 0.40 0.26
C VAL A 274 -0.56 1.05 1.41
N MET A 275 -1.86 0.74 1.53
CA MET A 275 -2.69 1.25 2.63
C MET A 275 -2.82 0.18 3.73
N THR A 276 -2.48 0.55 4.97
CA THR A 276 -2.57 -0.32 6.15
C THR A 276 -3.97 -0.26 6.78
N GLY A 277 -4.53 -1.41 7.11
CA GLY A 277 -5.87 -1.51 7.68
C GLY A 277 -5.88 -1.52 9.22
N HIS A 278 -7.08 -1.35 9.80
CA HIS A 278 -7.31 -1.26 11.25
C HIS A 278 -7.87 -2.56 11.84
N PHE A 279 -7.08 -3.62 11.81
CA PHE A 279 -7.44 -4.90 12.44
C PHE A 279 -6.20 -5.57 13.03
N ARG A 280 -6.40 -6.51 13.95
CA ARG A 280 -5.35 -7.18 14.72
C ARG A 280 -5.11 -8.59 14.22
N VAL A 281 -3.83 -8.97 14.20
CA VAL A 281 -3.38 -10.35 14.01
C VAL A 281 -2.37 -10.67 15.12
N PRO A 282 -2.81 -11.18 16.28
CA PRO A 282 -1.97 -11.36 17.47
C PRO A 282 -0.77 -12.27 17.26
N ALA A 283 -0.76 -13.11 16.22
CA ALA A 283 0.39 -13.89 15.82
C ALA A 283 1.59 -13.03 15.35
N VAL A 284 1.36 -11.75 14.99
CA VAL A 284 2.37 -10.79 14.57
C VAL A 284 2.40 -9.62 15.54
N SER A 285 1.28 -8.95 15.77
CA SER A 285 1.19 -7.79 16.66
C SER A 285 -0.14 -7.76 17.40
N LYS A 286 -0.13 -7.23 18.63
CA LYS A 286 -1.33 -6.98 19.44
C LYS A 286 -2.02 -5.68 19.04
N ASP A 287 -1.29 -4.80 18.38
CA ASP A 287 -1.82 -3.53 17.88
C ASP A 287 -2.49 -3.71 16.52
N PRO A 288 -3.41 -2.83 16.13
CA PRO A 288 -3.93 -2.77 14.76
C PRO A 288 -2.78 -2.64 13.75
N ALA A 289 -2.91 -3.25 12.58
CA ALA A 289 -1.83 -3.29 11.60
C ALA A 289 -1.30 -1.90 11.22
N SER A 290 -2.16 -0.89 11.16
CA SER A 290 -1.79 0.50 10.92
C SER A 290 -0.97 1.16 12.05
N LEU A 291 -0.94 0.55 13.24
CA LEU A 291 -0.17 1.02 14.40
C LEU A 291 0.95 0.03 14.79
N SER A 292 1.30 -0.90 13.91
CA SER A 292 2.25 -1.98 14.18
C SER A 292 3.52 -1.83 13.33
N ASP A 293 4.63 -1.58 13.97
CA ASP A 293 5.97 -1.58 13.37
C ASP A 293 6.36 -2.95 12.82
N ASP A 294 5.90 -4.05 13.43
CA ASP A 294 6.08 -5.40 12.91
C ASP A 294 5.47 -5.54 11.50
N TRP A 295 4.22 -5.08 11.30
CA TRP A 295 3.57 -5.14 10.00
C TRP A 295 4.22 -4.24 8.96
N ILE A 296 4.63 -3.02 9.35
CA ILE A 296 5.36 -2.11 8.47
C ILE A 296 6.72 -2.74 8.08
N SER A 297 7.43 -3.35 9.06
CA SER A 297 8.69 -4.06 8.80
C SER A 297 8.51 -5.25 7.85
N ILE A 298 7.41 -6.00 7.96
CA ILE A 298 7.09 -7.08 7.02
C ILE A 298 6.89 -6.51 5.60
N ALA A 299 6.12 -5.43 5.45
CA ALA A 299 5.93 -4.78 4.14
C ALA A 299 7.27 -4.33 3.53
N ARG A 300 8.10 -3.64 4.32
CA ARG A 300 9.40 -3.11 3.89
C ARG A 300 10.42 -4.21 3.62
N ASN A 301 10.67 -5.07 4.62
CA ASN A 301 11.85 -5.94 4.62
C ASN A 301 11.58 -7.35 4.08
N GLN A 302 10.34 -7.85 4.18
CA GLN A 302 10.01 -9.19 3.68
C GLN A 302 9.33 -9.16 2.31
N LEU A 303 8.44 -8.17 2.06
CA LEU A 303 7.80 -8.00 0.76
C LEU A 303 8.56 -7.03 -0.15
N GLY A 304 9.59 -6.33 0.35
CA GLY A 304 10.45 -5.43 -0.42
C GLY A 304 9.76 -4.16 -0.92
N PHE A 305 8.76 -3.66 -0.18
CA PHE A 305 8.02 -2.48 -0.60
C PHE A 305 8.81 -1.18 -0.33
N GLU A 306 9.13 -0.44 -1.38
CA GLU A 306 9.90 0.81 -1.32
C GLU A 306 9.03 2.06 -1.50
N GLY A 307 7.77 1.91 -1.92
CA GLY A 307 6.81 2.99 -2.14
C GLY A 307 6.26 3.60 -0.83
N VAL A 308 5.19 4.36 -0.94
CA VAL A 308 4.55 5.07 0.18
C VAL A 308 3.61 4.14 0.96
N ILE A 309 3.78 4.04 2.28
CA ILE A 309 2.81 3.38 3.16
C ILE A 309 1.91 4.45 3.78
N ILE A 310 0.61 4.35 3.53
CA ILE A 310 -0.42 5.22 4.10
C ILE A 310 -1.33 4.43 5.03
N THR A 311 -1.81 5.04 6.11
CA THR A 311 -2.87 4.44 6.93
C THR A 311 -4.22 4.50 6.23
N ASP A 312 -5.14 3.58 6.51
CA ASP A 312 -6.57 3.84 6.35
C ASP A 312 -6.99 4.99 7.29
N ASP A 313 -8.21 5.50 7.16
CA ASP A 313 -8.69 6.65 7.95
C ASP A 313 -8.58 6.40 9.45
N LEU A 314 -7.65 7.09 10.10
CA LEU A 314 -7.38 6.97 11.55
C LEU A 314 -8.62 7.22 12.41
N ARG A 315 -9.62 7.96 11.91
CA ARG A 315 -10.89 8.15 12.59
C ARG A 315 -11.63 6.84 12.82
N MET A 316 -11.42 5.83 11.98
CA MET A 316 -12.02 4.49 12.17
C MET A 316 -11.58 3.87 13.49
N LEU A 317 -10.31 4.05 13.89
CA LEU A 317 -9.82 3.60 15.20
C LEU A 317 -10.57 4.27 16.35
N LYS A 318 -10.77 5.58 16.29
CA LYS A 318 -11.59 6.32 17.27
C LYS A 318 -13.03 5.81 17.30
N SER A 319 -13.61 5.50 16.14
CA SER A 319 -14.98 5.00 16.00
C SER A 319 -15.18 3.59 16.55
N SER A 320 -14.10 2.83 16.81
CA SER A 320 -14.15 1.52 17.46
C SER A 320 -14.70 1.56 18.89
N GLY A 321 -14.60 2.72 19.53
CA GLY A 321 -15.01 2.91 20.93
C GLY A 321 -13.99 2.39 21.95
N GLU A 322 -12.82 1.89 21.51
CA GLU A 322 -11.76 1.49 22.42
C GLU A 322 -11.11 2.72 23.05
N PRO A 323 -10.99 2.81 24.39
CA PRO A 323 -10.45 3.99 25.07
C PRO A 323 -9.03 4.38 24.62
N ALA A 324 -8.21 3.40 24.25
CA ALA A 324 -6.84 3.62 23.77
C ALA A 324 -6.77 4.46 22.49
N TYR A 325 -7.83 4.49 21.69
CA TYR A 325 -7.88 5.17 20.39
C TYR A 325 -8.88 6.34 20.37
N SER A 326 -9.34 6.79 21.54
CA SER A 326 -10.32 7.88 21.65
C SER A 326 -9.75 9.25 21.23
N ASP A 327 -8.43 9.43 21.31
CA ASP A 327 -7.72 10.66 20.92
C ASP A 327 -6.94 10.45 19.61
N LEU A 328 -7.37 11.14 18.55
CA LEU A 328 -6.72 11.07 17.24
C LEU A 328 -5.27 11.58 17.24
N SER A 329 -4.91 12.47 18.17
CA SER A 329 -3.54 12.95 18.29
C SER A 329 -2.61 11.82 18.75
N VAL A 330 -3.04 11.01 19.71
CA VAL A 330 -2.32 9.83 20.18
C VAL A 330 -2.21 8.78 19.10
N VAL A 331 -3.31 8.55 18.38
CA VAL A 331 -3.36 7.58 17.28
C VAL A 331 -2.43 8.00 16.13
N ALA A 332 -2.42 9.28 15.76
CA ALA A 332 -1.53 9.79 14.71
C ALA A 332 -0.04 9.62 15.06
N VAL A 333 0.33 9.93 16.31
CA VAL A 333 1.70 9.69 16.82
C VAL A 333 2.03 8.19 16.74
N ALA A 334 1.13 7.31 17.21
CA ALA A 334 1.37 5.87 17.19
C ALA A 334 1.52 5.33 15.74
N ALA A 335 0.72 5.83 14.80
CA ALA A 335 0.83 5.46 13.39
C ALA A 335 2.15 5.92 12.75
N LEU A 336 2.64 7.11 13.09
CA LEU A 336 3.95 7.59 12.64
C LEU A 336 5.08 6.78 13.28
N VAL A 337 5.02 6.50 14.58
CA VAL A 337 5.98 5.63 15.28
C VAL A 337 6.07 4.24 14.65
N ALA A 338 4.93 3.67 14.24
CA ALA A 338 4.88 2.39 13.56
C ALA A 338 5.60 2.39 12.18
N GLY A 339 5.82 3.56 11.57
CA GLY A 339 6.57 3.70 10.31
C GLY A 339 5.72 3.91 9.06
N ASN A 340 4.45 4.29 9.19
CA ASN A 340 3.68 4.78 8.05
C ASN A 340 4.29 6.10 7.55
N ASP A 341 4.32 6.31 6.24
CA ASP A 341 4.82 7.54 5.62
C ASP A 341 3.74 8.62 5.58
N LEU A 342 2.49 8.22 5.36
CA LEU A 342 1.35 9.12 5.32
C LEU A 342 0.27 8.69 6.32
N LEU A 343 -0.32 9.68 6.96
CA LEU A 343 -1.41 9.56 7.92
C LEU A 343 -2.70 10.09 7.28
N LEU A 344 -3.62 9.18 6.93
CA LEU A 344 -4.92 9.58 6.44
C LEU A 344 -5.86 9.86 7.61
N THR A 345 -6.38 11.07 7.69
CA THR A 345 -7.33 11.45 8.72
C THR A 345 -8.47 12.27 8.12
N ALA A 346 -9.67 11.71 8.16
CA ALA A 346 -10.89 12.43 7.82
C ALA A 346 -11.48 13.09 9.07
N VAL A 347 -11.73 14.39 9.04
CA VAL A 347 -12.43 15.12 10.10
C VAL A 347 -13.84 15.46 9.62
N ASP A 348 -14.83 15.28 10.50
CA ASP A 348 -16.20 15.65 10.21
C ASP A 348 -16.41 17.15 10.47
N PRO A 349 -16.62 17.98 9.42
CA PRO A 349 -16.78 19.42 9.58
C PRO A 349 -18.07 19.80 10.32
N GLY A 350 -19.04 18.90 10.43
CA GLY A 350 -20.23 19.09 11.26
C GLY A 350 -19.93 18.99 12.76
N ILE A 351 -18.79 18.36 13.12
CA ILE A 351 -18.33 18.20 14.51
C ILE A 351 -17.19 19.15 14.81
N ASP A 352 -16.30 19.40 13.85
CA ASP A 352 -15.11 20.22 13.98
C ASP A 352 -14.97 21.19 12.79
N PRO A 353 -15.81 22.23 12.72
CA PRO A 353 -15.85 23.14 11.57
C PRO A 353 -14.59 24.01 11.44
N GLU A 354 -13.85 24.23 12.52
CA GLU A 354 -12.61 25.01 12.54
C GLU A 354 -11.35 24.15 12.34
N PHE A 355 -11.54 22.84 12.12
CA PHE A 355 -10.44 21.88 11.93
C PHE A 355 -9.41 21.84 13.10
N GLU A 356 -9.82 22.14 14.31
CA GLU A 356 -8.96 22.10 15.52
C GLU A 356 -8.35 20.72 15.79
N THR A 357 -8.99 19.65 15.29
CA THR A 357 -8.45 18.30 15.41
C THR A 357 -7.12 18.17 14.70
N TYR A 358 -6.96 18.78 13.53
CA TYR A 358 -5.69 18.77 12.82
C TYR A 358 -4.62 19.56 13.54
N ASP A 359 -4.95 20.70 14.17
CA ASP A 359 -3.99 21.45 14.98
C ASP A 359 -3.48 20.61 16.17
N ARG A 360 -4.40 19.89 16.86
CA ARG A 360 -4.02 19.00 17.97
C ARG A 360 -3.14 17.84 17.49
N ILE A 361 -3.43 17.26 16.33
CA ILE A 361 -2.58 16.23 15.72
C ILE A 361 -1.19 16.80 15.44
N MET A 362 -1.12 17.98 14.82
CA MET A 362 0.15 18.64 14.52
C MET A 362 0.98 18.93 15.75
N ASP A 363 0.35 19.46 16.82
CA ASP A 363 1.04 19.74 18.08
C ASP A 363 1.58 18.47 18.74
N ALA A 364 0.81 17.37 18.71
CA ALA A 364 1.26 16.08 19.24
C ALA A 364 2.42 15.48 18.42
N LEU A 365 2.38 15.58 17.09
CA LEU A 365 3.46 15.12 16.21
C LEU A 365 4.76 15.92 16.44
N VAL A 366 4.67 17.26 16.60
CA VAL A 366 5.82 18.11 16.94
C VAL A 366 6.42 17.67 18.28
N VAL A 367 5.60 17.54 19.32
CA VAL A 367 6.05 17.09 20.65
C VAL A 367 6.70 15.69 20.56
N ALA A 368 6.16 14.78 19.77
CA ALA A 368 6.73 13.44 19.60
C ALA A 368 8.15 13.46 19.00
N VAL A 369 8.42 14.38 18.07
CA VAL A 369 9.78 14.55 17.51
C VAL A 369 10.70 15.29 18.50
N GLU A 370 10.24 16.38 19.13
CA GLU A 370 11.05 17.15 20.09
C GLU A 370 11.45 16.32 21.32
N THR A 371 10.61 15.36 21.71
CA THR A 371 10.89 14.45 22.84
C THR A 371 11.64 13.17 22.43
N GLY A 372 11.93 13.00 21.13
CA GLY A 372 12.66 11.85 20.60
C GLY A 372 11.84 10.54 20.51
N VAL A 373 10.51 10.61 20.65
CA VAL A 373 9.59 9.48 20.41
C VAL A 373 9.57 9.11 18.93
N VAL A 374 9.64 10.11 18.06
CA VAL A 374 9.83 9.97 16.62
C VAL A 374 11.17 10.60 16.23
N ARG A 375 11.99 9.92 15.44
CA ARG A 375 13.27 10.46 14.96
C ARG A 375 13.03 11.39 13.77
N VAL A 376 13.74 12.52 13.74
CA VAL A 376 13.64 13.47 12.62
C VAL A 376 14.09 12.84 11.30
N GLU A 377 15.03 11.90 11.33
CA GLU A 377 15.49 11.14 10.17
C GLU A 377 14.33 10.31 9.58
N GLN A 378 13.52 9.68 10.42
CA GLN A 378 12.33 8.95 9.97
C GLN A 378 11.32 9.87 9.26
N VAL A 379 11.10 11.07 9.79
CA VAL A 379 10.25 12.10 9.15
C VAL A 379 10.81 12.47 7.77
N ASN A 380 12.11 12.70 7.67
CA ASN A 380 12.78 13.05 6.42
C ASN A 380 12.73 11.90 5.39
N GLU A 381 12.92 10.64 5.82
CA GLU A 381 12.82 9.46 4.97
C GLU A 381 11.39 9.27 4.42
N SER A 382 10.39 9.46 5.27
CA SER A 382 8.97 9.41 4.85
C SER A 382 8.64 10.53 3.87
N LEU A 383 9.10 11.76 4.14
CA LEU A 383 8.94 12.88 3.21
C LEU A 383 9.62 12.62 1.85
N ASP A 384 10.83 12.05 1.82
CA ASP A 384 11.48 11.75 0.53
C ASP A 384 10.64 10.78 -0.30
N ARG A 385 10.06 9.71 0.32
CA ARG A 385 9.16 8.79 -0.39
C ARG A 385 7.91 9.50 -0.89
N VAL A 386 7.30 10.35 -0.07
CA VAL A 386 6.09 11.12 -0.42
C VAL A 386 6.38 12.10 -1.54
N LEU A 387 7.48 12.87 -1.46
CA LEU A 387 7.86 13.82 -2.50
C LEU A 387 8.26 13.11 -3.80
N ARG A 388 8.91 11.94 -3.72
CA ARG A 388 9.22 11.11 -4.88
C ARG A 388 7.94 10.67 -5.60
N LEU A 389 6.93 10.20 -4.85
CA LEU A 389 5.62 9.87 -5.39
C LEU A 389 5.01 11.10 -6.07
N ARG A 390 4.97 12.25 -5.39
CA ARG A 390 4.39 13.50 -5.90
C ARG A 390 5.09 14.00 -7.16
N GLN A 391 6.40 13.84 -7.29
CA GLN A 391 7.15 14.19 -8.51
C GLN A 391 6.77 13.33 -9.72
N GLY A 392 6.36 12.08 -9.51
CA GLY A 392 5.93 11.17 -10.57
C GLY A 392 4.50 11.43 -11.06
N LEU A 393 3.73 12.26 -10.36
CA LEU A 393 2.31 12.51 -10.68
C LEU A 393 2.14 13.73 -11.55
N GLY A 394 1.16 13.68 -12.46
CA GLY A 394 0.77 14.83 -13.26
C GLY A 394 0.11 15.93 -12.42
N THR A 395 0.27 17.17 -12.88
CA THR A 395 -0.59 18.29 -12.47
C THR A 395 -1.75 18.43 -13.45
N PRO A 396 -2.99 18.58 -12.98
CA PRO A 396 -4.17 18.64 -13.84
C PRO A 396 -4.18 19.80 -14.85
#